data_61b37bc1fe29a620f64abfabd6cdcca6
#
_entry.id   61b37bc1fe29a620f64abfabd6cdcca6
#
_cell.length_a   1.000
_cell.length_b   1.000
_cell.length_c   1.000
_cell.angle_alpha   90.00
_cell.angle_beta   90.00
_cell.angle_gamma   90.00
#
_symmetry.space_group_name_H-M   'P 1'
#
loop_
_entity.id
_entity.type
_entity.pdbx_description
1 polymer ?
#
loop_
_entity_poly.entity_id
_entity_poly.type
_entity_poly.pdbx_seq_one_letter_code
_entity_poly.pdbx_strand_id
1 'polypeptide(L)'
;MNINLMTNQEKLIFIRKLLNARQKDLARNNITREFISMVESGKRNMSRDVAIDIMRNAIEFAKEKEVELNYDEEFIARTKEEDLCVLCEKLPDIKESFEKCDYIVNFGKEQGMSWTEVYATKKKGNIYVVNHEYDKAEAAYRKCLNLIDSIGSNKLKHEIYNNLGLIKDRCLKYYDAVMYYQEALK
;
A
#
# COMPACT_ATOMS: atom_id res chain seq x y z
N MET A 1 14.19 -7.58 9.75
CA MET A 1 13.05 -7.79 8.82
C MET A 1 13.61 -8.11 7.45
N ASN A 2 13.19 -9.19 6.80
CA ASN A 2 13.68 -9.51 5.45
C ASN A 2 12.56 -9.13 4.47
N ILE A 3 12.75 -8.06 3.67
CA ILE A 3 11.77 -7.59 2.69
C ILE A 3 12.08 -8.27 1.36
N ASN A 4 11.21 -9.16 0.93
CA ASN A 4 11.29 -9.79 -0.40
C ASN A 4 10.26 -9.14 -1.32
N LEU A 5 10.71 -8.23 -2.19
CA LEU A 5 9.87 -7.54 -3.16
C LEU A 5 9.85 -8.28 -4.49
N MET A 6 8.70 -8.78 -4.86
CA MET A 6 8.46 -9.47 -6.11
C MET A 6 8.06 -8.50 -7.23
N THR A 7 8.49 -8.80 -8.46
CA THR A 7 7.94 -8.21 -9.68
C THR A 7 6.52 -8.73 -9.93
N ASN A 8 5.75 -8.06 -10.78
CA ASN A 8 4.40 -8.51 -11.16
C ASN A 8 4.40 -9.93 -11.75
N GLN A 9 5.43 -10.26 -12.53
CA GLN A 9 5.65 -11.61 -13.07
C GLN A 9 5.87 -12.65 -11.95
N GLU A 10 6.74 -12.35 -11.01
CA GLU A 10 7.03 -13.24 -9.87
C GLU A 10 5.79 -13.44 -8.98
N LYS A 11 4.99 -12.39 -8.79
CA LYS A 11 3.71 -12.46 -8.05
C LYS A 11 2.70 -13.36 -8.74
N LEU A 12 2.56 -13.26 -10.08
CA LEU A 12 1.71 -14.14 -10.85
C LEU A 12 2.12 -15.61 -10.66
N ILE A 13 3.40 -15.91 -10.82
CA ILE A 13 3.94 -17.26 -10.60
C ILE A 13 3.70 -17.72 -9.17
N PHE A 14 3.92 -16.84 -8.20
CA PHE A 14 3.71 -17.11 -6.77
C PHE A 14 2.26 -17.47 -6.48
N ILE A 15 1.28 -16.66 -6.91
CA ILE A 15 -0.16 -16.90 -6.70
C ILE A 15 -0.58 -18.21 -7.35
N ARG A 16 -0.15 -18.46 -8.61
CA ARG A 16 -0.48 -19.70 -9.30
C ARG A 16 0.05 -20.93 -8.58
N LYS A 17 1.30 -20.89 -8.09
CA LYS A 17 1.89 -21.98 -7.31
C LYS A 17 1.20 -22.17 -5.97
N LEU A 18 0.88 -21.07 -5.27
CA LEU A 18 0.16 -21.10 -3.99
C LEU A 18 -1.18 -21.82 -4.10
N LEU A 19 -1.91 -21.59 -5.19
CA LEU A 19 -3.20 -22.21 -5.49
C LEU A 19 -3.06 -23.61 -6.13
N ASN A 20 -1.85 -24.10 -6.38
CA ASN A 20 -1.59 -25.30 -7.19
C ASN A 20 -2.35 -25.28 -8.55
N ALA A 21 -2.50 -24.07 -9.12
CA ALA A 21 -3.24 -23.84 -10.35
C ALA A 21 -2.33 -24.00 -11.57
N ARG A 22 -2.91 -24.50 -12.68
CA ARG A 22 -2.26 -24.46 -14.00
C ARG A 22 -2.53 -23.11 -14.65
N GLN A 23 -1.72 -22.71 -15.63
CA GLN A 23 -1.91 -21.47 -16.40
C GLN A 23 -3.34 -21.36 -16.97
N LYS A 24 -3.91 -22.45 -17.44
CA LYS A 24 -5.27 -22.47 -17.98
C LYS A 24 -6.36 -22.20 -16.93
N ASP A 25 -6.08 -22.47 -15.67
CA ASP A 25 -7.06 -22.30 -14.59
C ASP A 25 -7.25 -20.82 -14.23
N LEU A 26 -6.23 -19.97 -14.53
CA LEU A 26 -6.29 -18.52 -14.42
C LEU A 26 -6.66 -17.79 -15.73
N ALA A 27 -6.71 -18.56 -16.84
CA ALA A 27 -7.07 -18.06 -18.17
C ALA A 27 -8.60 -18.02 -18.31
N ARG A 28 -9.20 -16.92 -17.84
CA ARG A 28 -10.65 -16.68 -17.89
C ARG A 28 -10.94 -15.33 -18.54
N ASN A 29 -12.18 -15.14 -18.97
CA ASN A 29 -12.64 -13.94 -19.63
C ASN A 29 -11.78 -13.68 -20.88
N ASN A 30 -11.17 -12.49 -21.00
CA ASN A 30 -10.33 -12.12 -22.15
C ASN A 30 -8.85 -12.50 -21.98
N ILE A 31 -8.49 -13.27 -20.95
CA ILE A 31 -7.12 -13.67 -20.63
C ILE A 31 -6.88 -15.10 -21.14
N THR A 32 -5.94 -15.25 -22.09
CA THR A 32 -5.61 -16.55 -22.66
C THR A 32 -4.47 -17.23 -21.88
N ARG A 33 -4.40 -18.57 -21.96
CA ARG A 33 -3.29 -19.34 -21.39
C ARG A 33 -1.94 -18.91 -21.95
N GLU A 34 -1.90 -18.63 -23.26
CA GLU A 34 -0.70 -18.21 -24.01
C GLU A 34 -0.20 -16.86 -23.47
N PHE A 35 -1.13 -15.93 -23.17
CA PHE A 35 -0.78 -14.65 -22.55
C PHE A 35 -0.11 -14.88 -21.19
N ILE A 36 -0.72 -15.67 -20.29
CA ILE A 36 -0.15 -16.00 -18.98
C ILE A 36 1.24 -16.62 -19.13
N SER A 37 1.39 -17.59 -20.07
CA SER A 37 2.67 -18.23 -20.33
C SER A 37 3.77 -17.24 -20.81
N MET A 38 3.40 -16.28 -21.67
CA MET A 38 4.32 -15.23 -22.11
C MET A 38 4.72 -14.28 -20.98
N VAL A 39 3.79 -13.93 -20.10
CA VAL A 39 4.10 -13.10 -18.93
C VAL A 39 5.01 -13.87 -17.96
N GLU A 40 4.70 -15.10 -17.62
CA GLU A 40 5.53 -15.91 -16.71
C GLU A 40 6.94 -16.19 -17.24
N SER A 41 7.09 -16.26 -18.57
CA SER A 41 8.42 -16.41 -19.20
C SER A 41 9.16 -15.09 -19.43
N GLY A 42 8.58 -13.94 -19.04
CA GLY A 42 9.18 -12.61 -19.25
C GLY A 42 9.15 -12.11 -20.70
N LYS A 43 8.46 -12.81 -21.59
CA LYS A 43 8.34 -12.43 -23.02
C LYS A 43 7.32 -11.32 -23.26
N ARG A 44 6.46 -11.05 -22.28
CA ARG A 44 5.42 -10.03 -22.36
C ARG A 44 5.18 -9.39 -21.00
N ASN A 45 5.04 -8.06 -21.00
CA ASN A 45 4.57 -7.33 -19.82
C ASN A 45 3.04 -7.33 -19.79
N MET A 46 2.46 -7.18 -18.59
CA MET A 46 1.03 -6.96 -18.41
C MET A 46 0.75 -5.55 -17.89
N SER A 47 -0.36 -4.97 -18.33
CA SER A 47 -0.85 -3.70 -17.78
C SER A 47 -1.43 -3.91 -16.36
N ARG A 48 -1.64 -2.80 -15.63
CA ARG A 48 -2.24 -2.84 -14.29
C ARG A 48 -3.62 -3.51 -14.31
N ASP A 49 -4.48 -3.13 -15.27
CA ASP A 49 -5.85 -3.66 -15.38
C ASP A 49 -5.84 -5.17 -15.64
N VAL A 50 -4.99 -5.64 -16.56
CA VAL A 50 -4.83 -7.07 -16.84
C VAL A 50 -4.31 -7.84 -15.62
N ALA A 51 -3.40 -7.25 -14.84
CA ALA A 51 -2.90 -7.87 -13.62
C ALA A 51 -4.00 -8.01 -12.55
N ILE A 52 -4.89 -7.00 -12.44
CA ILE A 52 -6.07 -7.04 -11.57
C ILE A 52 -7.05 -8.13 -12.05
N ASP A 53 -7.33 -8.22 -13.34
CA ASP A 53 -8.23 -9.24 -13.89
C ASP A 53 -7.68 -10.67 -13.67
N ILE A 54 -6.37 -10.87 -13.84
CA ILE A 54 -5.73 -12.16 -13.50
C ILE A 54 -5.89 -12.48 -12.00
N MET A 55 -5.74 -11.48 -11.14
CA MET A 55 -5.89 -11.68 -9.71
C MET A 55 -7.34 -12.00 -9.33
N ARG A 56 -8.33 -11.36 -9.96
CA ARG A 56 -9.76 -11.71 -9.81
C ARG A 56 -10.01 -13.16 -10.23
N ASN A 57 -9.48 -13.59 -11.38
CA ASN A 57 -9.58 -14.96 -11.83
C ASN A 57 -8.97 -15.96 -10.81
N ALA A 58 -7.85 -15.57 -10.17
CA ALA A 58 -7.21 -16.36 -9.14
C ALA A 58 -8.08 -16.45 -7.86
N ILE A 59 -8.72 -15.35 -7.46
CA ILE A 59 -9.65 -15.31 -6.31
C ILE A 59 -10.87 -16.18 -6.58
N GLU A 60 -11.44 -16.13 -7.79
CA GLU A 60 -12.57 -17.00 -8.19
C GLU A 60 -12.16 -18.48 -8.16
N PHE A 61 -11.00 -18.80 -8.73
CA PHE A 61 -10.47 -20.17 -8.69
C PHE A 61 -10.25 -20.68 -7.27
N ALA A 62 -9.71 -19.82 -6.37
CA ALA A 62 -9.52 -20.15 -4.96
C ALA A 62 -10.86 -20.47 -4.27
N LYS A 63 -11.90 -19.66 -4.52
CA LYS A 63 -13.27 -19.91 -4.01
C LYS A 63 -13.83 -21.23 -4.51
N GLU A 64 -13.69 -21.56 -5.81
CA GLU A 64 -14.12 -22.83 -6.39
C GLU A 64 -13.41 -24.05 -5.77
N LYS A 65 -12.20 -23.86 -5.26
CA LYS A 65 -11.37 -24.90 -4.62
C LYS A 65 -11.46 -24.91 -3.11
N GLU A 66 -12.25 -23.99 -2.53
CA GLU A 66 -12.34 -23.79 -1.08
C GLU A 66 -10.97 -23.54 -0.41
N VAL A 67 -10.07 -22.86 -1.15
CA VAL A 67 -8.75 -22.47 -0.67
C VAL A 67 -8.79 -21.01 -0.22
N GLU A 68 -8.32 -20.75 1.00
CA GLU A 68 -8.19 -19.39 1.51
C GLU A 68 -7.04 -18.66 0.80
N LEU A 69 -7.36 -17.50 0.19
CA LEU A 69 -6.40 -16.65 -0.48
C LEU A 69 -6.41 -15.24 0.16
N ASN A 70 -5.43 -14.96 1.00
CA ASN A 70 -5.32 -13.72 1.80
C ASN A 70 -4.59 -12.58 1.03
N TYR A 71 -4.93 -12.40 -0.24
CA TYR A 71 -4.39 -11.35 -1.11
C TYR A 71 -5.54 -10.59 -1.79
N ASP A 72 -5.43 -9.26 -1.83
CA ASP A 72 -6.41 -8.41 -2.50
C ASP A 72 -6.26 -8.43 -4.04
N GLU A 73 -7.25 -7.89 -4.75
CA GLU A 73 -7.28 -7.85 -6.22
C GLU A 73 -6.10 -7.12 -6.85
N GLU A 74 -5.50 -6.17 -6.14
CA GLU A 74 -4.38 -5.38 -6.64
C GLU A 74 -3.01 -6.04 -6.42
N PHE A 75 -2.93 -7.16 -5.69
CA PHE A 75 -1.66 -7.75 -5.28
C PHE A 75 -0.67 -7.93 -6.44
N ILE A 76 -1.11 -8.56 -7.56
CA ILE A 76 -0.24 -8.75 -8.73
C ILE A 76 0.09 -7.42 -9.41
N ALA A 77 -0.83 -6.45 -9.39
CA ALA A 77 -0.70 -5.18 -10.09
C ALA A 77 0.23 -4.18 -9.40
N ARG A 78 0.42 -4.29 -8.08
CA ARG A 78 1.24 -3.34 -7.30
C ARG A 78 2.70 -3.36 -7.72
N THR A 79 3.29 -2.17 -7.80
CA THR A 79 4.75 -1.99 -7.89
C THR A 79 5.43 -2.38 -6.57
N LYS A 80 6.75 -2.53 -6.59
CA LYS A 80 7.54 -2.79 -5.36
C LYS A 80 7.37 -1.69 -4.32
N GLU A 81 7.29 -0.43 -4.76
CA GLU A 81 7.05 0.71 -3.87
C GLU A 81 5.66 0.65 -3.24
N GLU A 82 4.62 0.35 -4.01
CA GLU A 82 3.25 0.18 -3.50
C GLU A 82 3.16 -0.96 -2.49
N ASP A 83 3.90 -2.06 -2.69
CA ASP A 83 3.97 -3.15 -1.71
C ASP A 83 4.59 -2.69 -0.39
N LEU A 84 5.64 -1.87 -0.42
CA LEU A 84 6.23 -1.28 0.79
C LEU A 84 5.26 -0.32 1.48
N CYS A 85 4.51 0.47 0.72
CA CYS A 85 3.48 1.35 1.28
C CYS A 85 2.38 0.55 1.99
N VAL A 86 1.87 -0.52 1.36
CA VAL A 86 0.90 -1.44 1.97
C VAL A 86 1.47 -2.12 3.21
N LEU A 87 2.75 -2.51 3.17
CA LEU A 87 3.42 -3.09 4.33
C LEU A 87 3.46 -2.10 5.51
N CYS A 88 3.75 -0.81 5.26
CA CYS A 88 3.69 0.24 6.29
C CYS A 88 2.28 0.36 6.89
N GLU A 89 1.24 0.38 6.06
CA GLU A 89 -0.14 0.52 6.52
C GLU A 89 -0.59 -0.66 7.40
N LYS A 90 -0.16 -1.87 7.06
CA LYS A 90 -0.48 -3.10 7.81
C LYS A 90 0.28 -3.25 9.13
N LEU A 91 1.31 -2.43 9.40
CA LEU A 91 1.95 -2.45 10.71
C LEU A 91 0.95 -2.05 11.81
N PRO A 92 0.98 -2.67 12.99
CA PRO A 92 0.14 -2.24 14.11
C PRO A 92 0.56 -0.85 14.60
N ASP A 93 -0.39 -0.11 15.19
CA ASP A 93 -0.15 1.24 15.71
C ASP A 93 0.45 1.19 17.14
N ILE A 94 1.61 0.54 17.26
CA ILE A 94 2.36 0.35 18.50
C ILE A 94 3.80 0.86 18.34
N LYS A 95 4.47 1.17 19.46
CA LYS A 95 5.83 1.77 19.45
C LYS A 95 6.88 0.89 18.77
N GLU A 96 6.76 -0.41 18.87
CA GLU A 96 7.66 -1.38 18.22
C GLU A 96 7.64 -1.29 16.68
N SER A 97 6.60 -0.68 16.12
CA SER A 97 6.51 -0.44 14.68
C SER A 97 7.39 0.71 14.19
N PHE A 98 7.92 1.58 15.08
CA PHE A 98 8.82 2.67 14.67
C PHE A 98 10.07 2.13 13.98
N GLU A 99 10.75 1.15 14.55
CA GLU A 99 11.96 0.56 13.96
C GLU A 99 11.66 -0.07 12.59
N LYS A 100 10.49 -0.71 12.44
CA LYS A 100 10.07 -1.28 11.15
C LYS A 100 9.82 -0.18 10.12
N CYS A 101 9.19 0.94 10.51
CA CYS A 101 9.02 2.10 9.64
C CYS A 101 10.37 2.66 9.19
N ASP A 102 11.34 2.82 10.11
CA ASP A 102 12.69 3.31 9.76
C ASP A 102 13.42 2.37 8.82
N TYR A 103 13.32 1.05 9.03
CA TYR A 103 13.89 0.07 8.13
C TYR A 103 13.29 0.19 6.71
N ILE A 104 11.95 0.32 6.60
CA ILE A 104 11.27 0.46 5.30
C ILE A 104 11.69 1.77 4.61
N VAL A 105 11.80 2.88 5.35
CA VAL A 105 12.27 4.16 4.80
C VAL A 105 13.68 4.04 4.24
N ASN A 106 14.60 3.47 4.99
CA ASN A 106 15.99 3.32 4.56
C ASN A 106 16.08 2.45 3.32
N PHE A 107 15.39 1.31 3.31
CA PHE A 107 15.31 0.43 2.15
C PHE A 107 14.71 1.14 0.94
N GLY A 108 13.61 1.89 1.11
CA GLY A 108 12.96 2.64 0.03
C GLY A 108 13.86 3.73 -0.54
N LYS A 109 14.60 4.45 0.30
CA LYS A 109 15.56 5.49 -0.14
C LYS A 109 16.68 4.91 -1.00
N GLU A 110 17.24 3.76 -0.61
CA GLU A 110 18.26 3.05 -1.41
C GLU A 110 17.74 2.65 -2.80
N GLN A 111 16.44 2.44 -2.94
CA GLN A 111 15.79 2.06 -4.18
C GLN A 111 15.13 3.24 -4.94
N GLY A 112 15.26 4.48 -4.45
CA GLY A 112 14.64 5.66 -5.06
C GLY A 112 13.11 5.72 -4.91
N MET A 113 12.55 5.09 -3.88
CA MET A 113 11.11 4.97 -3.62
C MET A 113 10.63 6.05 -2.66
N SER A 114 10.13 7.17 -3.17
CA SER A 114 9.79 8.37 -2.38
C SER A 114 8.53 8.19 -1.51
N TRP A 115 7.57 7.42 -1.94
CA TRP A 115 6.32 7.19 -1.20
C TRP A 115 6.50 6.40 0.08
N THR A 116 7.55 5.59 0.19
CA THR A 116 7.83 4.81 1.42
C THR A 116 8.04 5.72 2.61
N GLU A 117 8.71 6.88 2.45
CA GLU A 117 8.89 7.84 3.54
C GLU A 117 7.56 8.51 3.95
N VAL A 118 6.68 8.82 2.98
CA VAL A 118 5.34 9.39 3.26
C VAL A 118 4.52 8.41 4.10
N TYR A 119 4.39 7.16 3.66
CA TYR A 119 3.58 6.14 4.34
C TYR A 119 4.14 5.79 5.72
N ALA A 120 5.45 5.65 5.86
CA ALA A 120 6.08 5.39 7.15
C ALA A 120 5.93 6.58 8.12
N THR A 121 6.04 7.82 7.62
CA THR A 121 5.84 9.02 8.45
C THR A 121 4.37 9.15 8.88
N LYS A 122 3.40 8.87 7.98
CA LYS A 122 1.97 8.76 8.30
C LYS A 122 1.74 7.72 9.39
N LYS A 123 2.29 6.51 9.24
CA LYS A 123 2.18 5.44 10.24
C LYS A 123 2.72 5.87 11.59
N LYS A 124 3.87 6.53 11.65
CA LYS A 124 4.41 7.10 12.90
C LYS A 124 3.45 8.12 13.52
N GLY A 125 2.82 8.97 12.70
CA GLY A 125 1.77 9.89 13.14
C GLY A 125 0.61 9.15 13.80
N ASN A 126 0.10 8.08 13.19
CA ASN A 126 -0.97 7.25 13.75
C ASN A 126 -0.58 6.64 15.10
N ILE A 127 0.65 6.13 15.22
CA ILE A 127 1.17 5.57 16.47
C ILE A 127 1.22 6.64 17.55
N TYR A 128 1.65 7.87 17.25
CA TYR A 128 1.64 8.98 18.19
C TYR A 128 0.21 9.34 18.64
N VAL A 129 -0.77 9.31 17.72
CA VAL A 129 -2.19 9.55 18.07
C VAL A 129 -2.70 8.52 19.07
N VAL A 130 -2.42 7.23 18.84
CA VAL A 130 -2.83 6.13 19.74
C VAL A 130 -2.18 6.29 21.13
N ASN A 131 -0.96 6.82 21.20
CA ASN A 131 -0.26 7.08 22.47
C ASN A 131 -0.58 8.46 23.08
N HIS A 132 -1.56 9.21 22.54
CA HIS A 132 -1.93 10.56 22.98
C HIS A 132 -0.80 11.60 22.90
N GLU A 133 0.23 11.35 22.07
CA GLU A 133 1.37 12.24 21.85
C GLU A 133 1.05 13.20 20.69
N TYR A 134 0.01 14.06 20.88
CA TYR A 134 -0.60 14.85 19.80
C TYR A 134 0.34 15.84 19.11
N ASP A 135 1.26 16.45 19.85
CA ASP A 135 2.23 17.38 19.26
C ASP A 135 3.19 16.65 18.29
N LYS A 136 3.62 15.44 18.66
CA LYS A 136 4.47 14.61 17.78
C LYS A 136 3.69 14.09 16.57
N ALA A 137 2.41 13.75 16.77
CA ALA A 137 1.53 13.34 15.68
C ALA A 137 1.33 14.47 14.66
N GLU A 138 1.05 15.69 15.15
CA GLU A 138 0.94 16.88 14.29
C GLU A 138 2.21 17.13 13.50
N ALA A 139 3.38 17.08 14.14
CA ALA A 139 4.67 17.26 13.48
C ALA A 139 4.90 16.19 12.39
N ALA A 140 4.54 14.92 12.66
CA ALA A 140 4.64 13.84 11.68
C ALA A 140 3.72 14.07 10.47
N TYR A 141 2.47 14.46 10.69
CA TYR A 141 1.54 14.71 9.59
C TYR A 141 1.91 15.96 8.77
N ARG A 142 2.41 17.03 9.39
CA ARG A 142 2.97 18.18 8.65
C ARG A 142 4.17 17.78 7.80
N LYS A 143 5.05 16.91 8.33
CA LYS A 143 6.15 16.34 7.53
C LYS A 143 5.61 15.54 6.34
N CYS A 144 4.53 14.75 6.51
CA CYS A 144 3.89 14.06 5.39
C CYS A 144 3.44 15.03 4.30
N LEU A 145 2.77 16.14 4.64
CA LEU A 145 2.33 17.13 3.65
C LEU A 145 3.52 17.70 2.87
N ASN A 146 4.60 18.06 3.55
CA ASN A 146 5.81 18.57 2.88
C ASN A 146 6.43 17.52 1.93
N LEU A 147 6.45 16.25 2.32
CA LEU A 147 6.93 15.16 1.46
C LEU A 147 6.04 14.97 0.24
N ILE A 148 4.71 15.00 0.42
CA ILE A 148 3.74 14.87 -0.66
C ILE A 148 3.88 16.05 -1.65
N ASP A 149 4.05 17.27 -1.15
CA ASP A 149 4.29 18.45 -1.98
C ASP A 149 5.59 18.32 -2.78
N SER A 150 6.66 17.80 -2.18
CA SER A 150 7.93 17.57 -2.87
C SER A 150 7.85 16.54 -3.99
N ILE A 151 6.91 15.59 -3.89
CA ILE A 151 6.62 14.59 -4.93
C ILE A 151 5.72 15.20 -6.03
N GLY A 152 5.11 16.36 -5.79
CA GLY A 152 4.19 17.01 -6.74
C GLY A 152 2.84 16.28 -6.87
N SER A 153 2.34 15.72 -5.78
CA SER A 153 1.10 14.92 -5.76
C SER A 153 0.07 15.52 -4.79
N ASN A 154 -1.18 15.13 -4.99
CA ASN A 154 -2.27 15.40 -4.03
C ASN A 154 -2.75 14.13 -3.31
N LYS A 155 -2.16 12.97 -3.66
CA LYS A 155 -2.51 11.69 -3.04
C LYS A 155 -2.30 11.77 -1.54
N LEU A 156 -3.24 11.28 -0.76
CA LEU A 156 -3.27 11.24 0.72
C LEU A 156 -3.42 12.60 1.43
N LYS A 157 -3.38 13.76 0.76
CA LYS A 157 -3.52 15.06 1.45
C LYS A 157 -4.84 15.15 2.24
N HIS A 158 -5.95 14.71 1.64
CA HIS A 158 -7.25 14.68 2.31
C HIS A 158 -7.23 13.87 3.60
N GLU A 159 -6.58 12.69 3.59
CA GLU A 159 -6.45 11.84 4.78
C GLU A 159 -5.59 12.50 5.86
N ILE A 160 -4.45 13.10 5.46
CA ILE A 160 -3.56 13.78 6.40
C ILE A 160 -4.24 15.02 7.01
N TYR A 161 -4.97 15.82 6.23
CA TYR A 161 -5.73 16.95 6.75
C TYR A 161 -6.83 16.49 7.70
N ASN A 162 -7.55 15.41 7.38
CA ASN A 162 -8.55 14.84 8.28
C ASN A 162 -7.93 14.40 9.61
N ASN A 163 -6.76 13.76 9.59
CA ASN A 163 -6.04 13.35 10.80
C ASN A 163 -5.55 14.55 11.62
N LEU A 164 -5.11 15.64 10.99
CA LEU A 164 -4.77 16.89 11.66
C LEU A 164 -6.00 17.52 12.32
N GLY A 165 -7.15 17.53 11.64
CA GLY A 165 -8.42 17.97 12.20
C GLY A 165 -8.81 17.17 13.44
N LEU A 166 -8.69 15.85 13.39
CA LEU A 166 -8.98 14.96 14.52
C LEU A 166 -8.09 15.27 15.74
N ILE A 167 -6.78 15.54 15.52
CA ILE A 167 -5.88 15.94 16.61
C ILE A 167 -6.33 17.25 17.24
N LYS A 168 -6.67 18.26 16.43
CA LYS A 168 -7.13 19.56 16.94
C LYS A 168 -8.42 19.45 17.72
N ASP A 169 -9.36 18.63 17.26
CA ASP A 169 -10.61 18.32 17.96
C ASP A 169 -10.33 17.69 19.34
N ARG A 170 -9.47 16.68 19.40
CA ARG A 170 -9.06 16.04 20.67
C ARG A 170 -8.33 17.00 21.64
N CYS A 171 -7.66 18.02 21.09
CA CYS A 171 -7.04 19.10 21.88
C CYS A 171 -8.00 20.24 22.21
N LEU A 172 -9.30 20.11 21.94
CA LEU A 172 -10.35 21.13 22.13
C LEU A 172 -10.11 22.43 21.33
N LYS A 173 -9.32 22.36 20.25
CA LYS A 173 -9.02 23.46 19.34
C LYS A 173 -9.99 23.40 18.14
N TYR A 174 -11.28 23.57 18.41
CA TYR A 174 -12.35 23.30 17.45
C TYR A 174 -12.28 24.16 16.18
N TYR A 175 -11.88 25.43 16.28
CA TYR A 175 -11.70 26.28 15.11
C TYR A 175 -10.63 25.72 14.16
N ASP A 176 -9.49 25.34 14.70
CA ASP A 176 -8.40 24.74 13.89
C ASP A 176 -8.84 23.39 13.30
N ALA A 177 -9.62 22.59 14.05
CA ALA A 177 -10.16 21.34 13.55
C ALA A 177 -11.03 21.55 12.31
N VAL A 178 -11.96 22.52 12.38
CA VAL A 178 -12.85 22.86 11.25
C VAL A 178 -12.04 23.28 10.02
N MET A 179 -11.00 24.11 10.21
CA MET A 179 -10.12 24.54 9.11
C MET A 179 -9.44 23.34 8.42
N TYR A 180 -8.91 22.39 9.18
CA TYR A 180 -8.30 21.20 8.61
C TYR A 180 -9.31 20.27 7.91
N TYR A 181 -10.51 20.10 8.47
CA TYR A 181 -11.56 19.33 7.80
C TYR A 181 -12.01 19.96 6.49
N GLN A 182 -12.05 21.32 6.41
CA GLN A 182 -12.32 22.03 5.15
C GLN A 182 -11.22 21.81 4.12
N GLU A 183 -9.93 21.78 4.53
CA GLU A 183 -8.83 21.44 3.61
C GLU A 183 -8.93 20.00 3.10
N ALA A 184 -9.39 19.06 3.94
CA ALA A 184 -9.58 17.67 3.55
C ALA A 184 -10.67 17.46 2.48
N LEU A 185 -11.61 18.41 2.33
CA LEU A 185 -12.71 18.34 1.37
C LEU A 185 -12.37 18.94 -0.02
N LYS A 186 -11.20 19.59 -0.17
CA LYS A 186 -10.72 20.15 -1.45
C LYS A 186 -10.03 19.10 -2.30
#